data_2ef877373ba6c39720227af927bf3ed6
#
_entry.id   2ef877373ba6c39720227af927bf3ed6
#
_cell.length_a   1.000
_cell.length_b   1.000
_cell.length_c   1.000
_cell.angle_alpha   90.00
_cell.angle_beta   90.00
_cell.angle_gamma   90.00
#
_symmetry.space_group_name_H-M   'P 1'
#
loop_
_entity.id
_entity.type
_entity.pdbx_description
1 polymer ?
#
loop_
_entity_poly.entity_id
_entity_poly.type
_entity_poly.pdbx_seq_one_letter_code
_entity_poly.pdbx_strand_id
1 'polypeptide(L)'
;MRAEDVTDTLELALAASGCDQVHVLHKPRLLSDNGPSYVASELADYLADKKMRHVRGTPFHPQTQGKIERWHQTLKNRILLENYYLPGDLEAQIEAFVEHYNHQRYHESLNNATPADAYFGRAQAIIKQRERIKRQTIEYRRLQHRKIAA
;
A
#
# COMPACT_ATOMS: atom_id res chain seq x y z
N MET A 1 1.25 16.24 -15.35
CA MET A 1 1.85 16.16 -14.00
C MET A 1 3.16 16.96 -14.03
N ARG A 2 3.28 17.97 -13.20
CA ARG A 2 4.48 18.82 -13.05
C ARG A 2 5.30 18.33 -11.84
N ALA A 3 6.52 18.84 -11.66
CA ALA A 3 7.33 18.50 -10.49
C ALA A 3 6.66 18.96 -9.18
N GLU A 4 5.99 20.11 -9.20
CA GLU A 4 5.18 20.60 -8.08
C GLU A 4 4.10 19.62 -7.61
N ASP A 5 3.37 19.00 -8.54
CA ASP A 5 2.34 18.01 -8.19
C ASP A 5 2.94 16.81 -7.43
N VAL A 6 4.20 16.47 -7.76
CA VAL A 6 4.92 15.37 -7.10
C VAL A 6 5.36 15.79 -5.70
N THR A 7 5.91 17.01 -5.54
CA THR A 7 6.35 17.50 -4.22
C THR A 7 5.19 17.67 -3.27
N ASP A 8 4.05 18.19 -3.72
CA ASP A 8 2.82 18.31 -2.92
C ASP A 8 2.31 16.93 -2.45
N THR A 9 2.31 15.95 -3.37
CA THR A 9 1.94 14.58 -3.01
C THR A 9 2.90 13.98 -1.98
N LEU A 10 4.20 14.26 -2.09
CA LEU A 10 5.19 13.78 -1.14
C LEU A 10 5.03 14.45 0.23
N GLU A 11 4.69 15.73 0.29
CA GLU A 11 4.41 16.42 1.55
C GLU A 11 3.22 15.82 2.27
N LEU A 12 2.12 15.56 1.56
CA LEU A 12 0.96 14.87 2.11
C LEU A 12 1.32 13.47 2.62
N ALA A 13 2.13 12.72 1.87
CA ALA A 13 2.57 11.39 2.27
C ALA A 13 3.49 11.41 3.50
N LEU A 14 4.39 12.38 3.60
CA LEU A 14 5.26 12.56 4.75
C LEU A 14 4.46 12.93 6.00
N ALA A 15 3.51 13.86 5.88
CA ALA A 15 2.62 14.25 6.96
C ALA A 15 1.76 13.07 7.44
N ALA A 16 1.12 12.35 6.51
CA ALA A 16 0.28 11.19 6.84
C ALA A 16 1.05 10.02 7.49
N SER A 17 2.34 9.85 7.16
CA SER A 17 3.20 8.83 7.74
C SER A 17 3.90 9.25 9.03
N GLY A 18 3.84 10.54 9.41
CA GLY A 18 4.58 11.12 10.53
C GLY A 18 6.09 11.19 10.30
N CYS A 19 6.56 10.96 9.07
CA CYS A 19 7.98 11.00 8.73
C CYS A 19 8.56 12.41 8.65
N ASP A 20 7.72 13.43 8.67
CA ASP A 20 8.09 14.85 8.73
C ASP A 20 8.49 15.29 10.15
N GLN A 21 7.87 14.70 11.18
CA GLN A 21 7.97 15.12 12.59
C GLN A 21 9.01 14.37 13.41
N VAL A 22 9.48 13.22 12.96
CA VAL A 22 10.38 12.33 13.70
C VAL A 22 11.78 12.34 13.09
N HIS A 23 12.83 12.35 13.92
CA HIS A 23 14.20 12.05 13.50
C HIS A 23 14.31 10.57 13.08
N VAL A 24 13.73 10.25 11.94
CA VAL A 24 13.79 8.90 11.37
C VAL A 24 15.18 8.74 10.75
N LEU A 25 15.95 7.78 11.27
CA LEU A 25 17.29 7.45 10.75
C LEU A 25 17.25 7.02 9.27
N HIS A 26 16.16 6.39 8.87
CA HIS A 26 15.95 5.90 7.50
C HIS A 26 14.63 6.42 6.95
N LYS A 27 14.67 7.53 6.24
CA LYS A 27 13.49 8.05 5.53
C LYS A 27 13.08 7.11 4.37
N PRO A 28 11.79 7.08 4.02
CA PRO A 28 11.31 6.33 2.87
C PRO A 28 12.06 6.75 1.59
N ARG A 29 12.20 5.84 0.65
CA ARG A 29 12.75 6.12 -0.66
C ARG A 29 11.62 6.38 -1.64
N LEU A 30 11.74 7.43 -2.44
CA LEU A 30 10.87 7.63 -3.59
C LEU A 30 11.27 6.63 -4.67
N LEU A 31 10.32 5.82 -5.12
CA LEU A 31 10.47 4.97 -6.30
C LEU A 31 9.59 5.52 -7.41
N SER A 32 10.17 5.84 -8.55
CA SER A 32 9.44 6.39 -9.70
C SER A 32 9.90 5.75 -11.02
N ASP A 33 9.18 6.07 -12.08
CA ASP A 33 9.66 5.91 -13.45
C ASP A 33 10.63 7.03 -13.85
N ASN A 34 10.93 7.13 -15.15
CA ASN A 34 11.77 8.17 -15.71
C ASN A 34 10.95 9.28 -16.39
N GLY A 35 9.71 9.49 -15.95
CA GLY A 35 8.87 10.56 -16.46
C GLY A 35 9.48 11.95 -16.24
N PRO A 36 9.12 12.95 -17.06
CA PRO A 36 9.73 14.30 -17.00
C PRO A 36 9.68 14.94 -15.62
N SER A 37 8.57 14.78 -14.89
CA SER A 37 8.38 15.31 -13.55
C SER A 37 9.34 14.70 -12.52
N TYR A 38 9.77 13.46 -12.74
CA TYR A 38 10.69 12.75 -11.84
C TYR A 38 12.17 12.96 -12.18
N VAL A 39 12.46 13.58 -13.32
CA VAL A 39 13.83 13.91 -13.76
C VAL A 39 14.16 15.39 -13.51
N ALA A 40 13.15 16.19 -13.15
CA ALA A 40 13.31 17.62 -12.89
C ALA A 40 14.28 17.90 -11.73
N SER A 41 15.10 18.94 -11.88
CA SER A 41 16.06 19.40 -10.86
C SER A 41 15.37 19.83 -9.56
N GLU A 42 14.22 20.49 -9.68
CA GLU A 42 13.41 20.95 -8.55
C GLU A 42 13.02 19.80 -7.61
N LEU A 43 12.64 18.64 -8.17
CA LEU A 43 12.36 17.45 -7.36
C LEU A 43 13.62 16.90 -6.70
N ALA A 44 14.76 16.93 -7.40
CA ALA A 44 16.02 16.47 -6.84
C ALA A 44 16.46 17.32 -5.64
N ASP A 45 16.34 18.64 -5.76
CA ASP A 45 16.65 19.61 -4.69
C ASP A 45 15.71 19.42 -3.49
N TYR A 46 14.41 19.27 -3.74
CA TYR A 46 13.42 18.96 -2.71
C TYR A 46 13.76 17.68 -1.94
N LEU A 47 14.07 16.60 -2.66
CA LEU A 47 14.40 15.32 -2.02
C LEU A 47 15.71 15.39 -1.21
N ALA A 48 16.68 16.16 -1.68
CA ALA A 48 17.94 16.41 -0.96
C ALA A 48 17.67 17.16 0.36
N ASP A 49 16.84 18.22 0.32
CA ASP A 49 16.43 18.95 1.51
C ASP A 49 15.72 18.06 2.54
N LYS A 50 14.77 17.24 2.08
CA LYS A 50 14.07 16.27 2.93
C LYS A 50 14.94 15.06 3.32
N LYS A 51 16.18 14.94 2.86
CA LYS A 51 17.11 13.79 3.07
C LYS A 51 16.49 12.46 2.63
N MET A 52 15.74 12.49 1.56
CA MET A 52 15.11 11.31 0.95
C MET A 52 15.94 10.81 -0.23
N ARG A 53 15.98 9.49 -0.41
CA ARG A 53 16.61 8.87 -1.58
C ARG A 53 15.60 8.72 -2.70
N HIS A 54 16.05 8.98 -3.92
CA HIS A 54 15.29 8.71 -5.13
C HIS A 54 15.84 7.47 -5.84
N VAL A 55 14.99 6.52 -6.15
CA VAL A 55 15.32 5.33 -6.95
C VAL A 55 14.42 5.36 -8.17
N ARG A 56 15.03 5.45 -9.34
CA ARG A 56 14.31 5.39 -10.62
C ARG A 56 14.34 3.98 -11.17
N GLY A 57 13.23 3.56 -11.74
CA GLY A 57 13.13 2.27 -12.43
C GLY A 57 14.09 2.21 -13.61
N THR A 58 14.66 1.03 -13.86
CA THR A 58 15.47 0.80 -15.07
C THR A 58 14.56 0.96 -16.29
N PRO A 59 14.99 1.68 -17.34
CA PRO A 59 14.24 1.78 -18.58
C PRO A 59 13.86 0.38 -19.09
N PHE A 60 12.64 0.24 -19.59
CA PHE A 60 12.07 -1.03 -20.10
C PHE A 60 11.91 -2.16 -19.06
N HIS A 61 11.94 -1.86 -17.76
CA HIS A 61 11.70 -2.84 -16.69
C HIS A 61 10.41 -2.50 -15.91
N PRO A 62 9.23 -2.86 -16.45
CA PRO A 62 7.93 -2.50 -15.86
C PRO A 62 7.66 -3.18 -14.50
N GLN A 63 8.35 -4.25 -14.17
CA GLN A 63 8.15 -5.02 -12.93
C GLN A 63 8.35 -4.20 -11.66
N THR A 64 9.19 -3.16 -11.72
CA THR A 64 9.51 -2.32 -10.56
C THR A 64 8.28 -1.53 -10.07
N GLN A 65 7.36 -1.20 -10.96
CA GLN A 65 6.16 -0.41 -10.68
C GLN A 65 4.86 -1.23 -10.70
N GLY A 66 4.93 -2.51 -11.02
CA GLY A 66 3.75 -3.36 -11.18
C GLY A 66 2.79 -3.41 -9.98
N LYS A 67 3.25 -3.07 -8.78
CA LYS A 67 2.38 -2.98 -7.60
C LYS A 67 1.51 -1.72 -7.62
N ILE A 68 2.09 -0.57 -7.93
CA ILE A 68 1.34 0.69 -8.00
C ILE A 68 0.43 0.72 -9.23
N GLU A 69 0.86 0.18 -10.36
CA GLU A 69 0.04 0.03 -11.55
C GLU A 69 -1.19 -0.83 -11.28
N ARG A 70 -1.02 -1.97 -10.60
CA ARG A 70 -2.13 -2.85 -10.19
C ARG A 70 -3.09 -2.16 -9.22
N TRP A 71 -2.56 -1.35 -8.31
CA TRP A 71 -3.39 -0.55 -7.41
C TRP A 71 -4.22 0.46 -8.20
N HIS A 72 -3.61 1.24 -9.11
CA HIS A 72 -4.32 2.17 -9.97
C HIS A 72 -5.37 1.47 -10.85
N GLN A 73 -5.04 0.30 -11.41
CA GLN A 73 -5.99 -0.47 -12.19
C GLN A 73 -7.18 -0.93 -11.34
N THR A 74 -6.93 -1.37 -10.12
CA THR A 74 -8.00 -1.79 -9.18
C THR A 74 -8.90 -0.61 -8.81
N LEU A 75 -8.31 0.56 -8.52
CA LEU A 75 -9.06 1.79 -8.27
C LEU A 75 -9.91 2.19 -9.48
N LYS A 76 -9.29 2.28 -10.66
CA LYS A 76 -10.00 2.63 -11.91
C LYS A 76 -11.16 1.68 -12.18
N ASN A 77 -10.97 0.39 -12.07
CA ASN A 77 -12.03 -0.59 -12.28
C ASN A 77 -13.20 -0.43 -11.32
N ARG A 78 -12.96 0.05 -10.09
CA ARG A 78 -14.02 0.32 -9.12
C ARG A 78 -14.73 1.65 -9.41
N ILE A 79 -13.96 2.70 -9.63
CA ILE A 79 -14.50 4.06 -9.82
C ILE A 79 -15.25 4.20 -11.14
N LEU A 80 -14.79 3.56 -12.22
CA LEU A 80 -15.44 3.65 -13.54
C LEU A 80 -16.74 2.84 -13.66
N LEU A 81 -17.15 2.10 -12.63
CA LEU A 81 -18.43 1.38 -12.64
C LEU A 81 -19.65 2.28 -12.34
N GLU A 82 -19.42 3.46 -11.81
CA GLU A 82 -20.48 4.36 -11.36
C GLU A 82 -20.34 5.72 -12.06
N ASN A 83 -21.45 6.45 -12.14
CA ASN A 83 -21.48 7.83 -12.64
C ASN A 83 -21.46 8.79 -11.46
N TYR A 84 -20.59 9.79 -11.52
CA TYR A 84 -20.47 10.81 -10.49
C TYR A 84 -20.97 12.14 -11.05
N TYR A 85 -21.94 12.73 -10.39
CA TYR A 85 -22.55 13.99 -10.82
C TYR A 85 -21.83 15.20 -10.21
N LEU A 86 -21.27 15.04 -9.03
CA LEU A 86 -20.52 16.08 -8.33
C LEU A 86 -19.08 15.61 -8.04
N PRO A 87 -18.09 16.52 -8.08
CA PRO A 87 -16.71 16.18 -7.70
C PRO A 87 -16.58 15.57 -6.30
N GLY A 88 -17.37 16.05 -5.34
CA GLY A 88 -17.39 15.52 -3.98
C GLY A 88 -17.86 14.07 -3.87
N ASP A 89 -18.76 13.63 -4.76
CA ASP A 89 -19.20 12.23 -4.79
C ASP A 89 -18.04 11.31 -5.20
N LEU A 90 -17.28 11.73 -6.20
CA LEU A 90 -16.10 11.01 -6.65
C LEU A 90 -15.03 10.94 -5.56
N GLU A 91 -14.77 12.06 -4.89
CA GLU A 91 -13.79 12.14 -3.81
C GLU A 91 -14.15 11.20 -2.65
N ALA A 92 -15.41 11.22 -2.19
CA ALA A 92 -15.90 10.33 -1.16
C ALA A 92 -15.79 8.84 -1.54
N GLN A 93 -16.03 8.49 -2.80
CA GLN A 93 -15.88 7.11 -3.28
C GLN A 93 -14.41 6.67 -3.36
N ILE A 94 -13.51 7.57 -3.75
CA ILE A 94 -12.07 7.29 -3.73
C ILE A 94 -11.60 7.07 -2.28
N GLU A 95 -12.00 7.91 -1.35
CA GLU A 95 -11.67 7.80 0.06
C GLU A 95 -12.18 6.47 0.65
N ALA A 96 -13.44 6.12 0.42
CA ALA A 96 -14.01 4.85 0.86
C ALA A 96 -13.29 3.64 0.26
N PHE A 97 -12.88 3.73 -1.02
CA PHE A 97 -12.09 2.69 -1.65
C PHE A 97 -10.70 2.53 -0.99
N VAL A 98 -10.01 3.64 -0.74
CA VAL A 98 -8.68 3.62 -0.12
C VAL A 98 -8.74 3.03 1.29
N GLU A 99 -9.75 3.43 2.08
CA GLU A 99 -9.98 2.89 3.41
C GLU A 99 -10.24 1.38 3.38
N HIS A 100 -11.15 0.93 2.52
CA HIS A 100 -11.41 -0.50 2.34
C HIS A 100 -10.17 -1.26 1.87
N TYR A 101 -9.43 -0.72 0.89
CA TYR A 101 -8.24 -1.36 0.34
C TYR A 101 -7.16 -1.54 1.40
N ASN A 102 -6.93 -0.53 2.21
CA ASN A 102 -5.86 -0.54 3.21
C ASN A 102 -6.20 -1.35 4.45
N HIS A 103 -7.46 -1.32 4.90
CA HIS A 103 -7.85 -1.85 6.20
C HIS A 103 -8.68 -3.15 6.15
N GLN A 104 -9.32 -3.45 5.02
CA GLN A 104 -10.25 -4.58 4.94
C GLN A 104 -9.85 -5.61 3.87
N ARG A 105 -9.18 -5.19 2.81
CA ARG A 105 -8.79 -6.09 1.72
C ARG A 105 -7.56 -6.91 2.09
N TYR A 106 -7.71 -8.24 2.06
CA TYR A 106 -6.60 -9.17 2.23
C TYR A 106 -5.80 -9.33 0.93
N HIS A 107 -4.47 -9.41 1.04
CA HIS A 107 -3.56 -9.59 -0.08
C HIS A 107 -2.77 -10.88 0.06
N GLU A 108 -2.85 -11.75 -0.95
CA GLU A 108 -2.12 -13.02 -0.96
C GLU A 108 -0.61 -12.82 -0.82
N SER A 109 -0.05 -11.81 -1.51
CA SER A 109 1.36 -11.43 -1.42
C SER A 109 1.81 -10.98 -0.03
N LEU A 110 0.86 -10.67 0.86
CA LEU A 110 1.08 -10.33 2.27
C LEU A 110 0.63 -11.47 3.21
N ASN A 111 0.55 -12.71 2.72
CA ASN A 111 0.02 -13.85 3.46
C ASN A 111 -1.39 -13.60 3.99
N ASN A 112 -2.24 -13.00 3.17
CA ASN A 112 -3.61 -12.60 3.50
C ASN A 112 -3.69 -11.63 4.70
N ALA A 113 -2.69 -10.80 4.90
CA ALA A 113 -2.79 -9.62 5.75
C ALA A 113 -3.30 -8.43 4.94
N THR A 114 -3.80 -7.39 5.62
CA THR A 114 -4.14 -6.13 4.98
C THR A 114 -2.88 -5.26 4.78
N PRO A 115 -2.88 -4.31 3.82
CA PRO A 115 -1.76 -3.37 3.68
C PRO A 115 -1.44 -2.61 4.96
N ALA A 116 -2.46 -2.14 5.69
CA ALA A 116 -2.28 -1.45 6.95
C ALA A 116 -1.63 -2.34 8.03
N ASP A 117 -2.02 -3.61 8.12
CA ASP A 117 -1.39 -4.53 9.08
C ASP A 117 0.08 -4.78 8.75
N ALA A 118 0.41 -4.86 7.45
CA ALA A 118 1.80 -4.99 7.01
C ALA A 118 2.60 -3.72 7.30
N TYR A 119 2.04 -2.55 7.01
CA TYR A 119 2.69 -1.26 7.21
C TYR A 119 2.98 -0.97 8.69
N PHE A 120 1.99 -1.20 9.55
CA PHE A 120 2.12 -0.98 11.00
C PHE A 120 2.78 -2.14 11.77
N GLY A 121 3.33 -3.13 11.08
CA GLY A 121 4.07 -4.24 11.69
C GLY A 121 3.20 -5.28 12.42
N ARG A 122 1.86 -5.24 12.28
CA ARG A 122 0.92 -6.15 12.93
C ARG A 122 0.79 -7.51 12.22
N ALA A 123 1.14 -7.58 10.93
CA ALA A 123 0.91 -8.73 10.08
C ALA A 123 1.48 -10.04 10.64
N GLN A 124 2.69 -10.02 11.17
CA GLN A 124 3.35 -11.22 11.71
C GLN A 124 2.59 -11.82 12.90
N ALA A 125 2.11 -10.99 13.81
CA ALA A 125 1.33 -11.44 14.96
C ALA A 125 0.00 -12.07 14.52
N ILE A 126 -0.68 -11.43 13.56
CA ILE A 126 -1.95 -11.91 12.98
C ILE A 126 -1.76 -13.26 12.28
N ILE A 127 -0.72 -13.40 11.46
CA ILE A 127 -0.41 -14.65 10.74
C ILE A 127 -0.13 -15.77 11.75
N LYS A 128 0.71 -15.54 12.75
CA LYS A 128 1.02 -16.51 13.80
C LYS A 128 -0.22 -16.95 14.58
N GLN A 129 -1.11 -16.02 14.89
CA GLN A 129 -2.38 -16.34 15.55
C GLN A 129 -3.28 -17.20 14.66
N ARG A 130 -3.41 -16.88 13.37
CA ARG A 130 -4.18 -17.68 12.40
C ARG A 130 -3.64 -19.09 12.26
N GLU A 131 -2.33 -19.26 12.22
CA GLU A 131 -1.70 -20.60 12.17
C GLU A 131 -1.99 -21.40 13.44
N ARG A 132 -1.95 -20.77 14.60
CA ARG A 132 -2.33 -21.43 15.88
C ARG A 132 -3.79 -21.90 15.84
N ILE A 133 -4.71 -21.03 15.44
CA ILE A 133 -6.14 -21.35 15.34
C ILE A 133 -6.36 -22.49 14.32
N LYS A 134 -5.73 -22.41 13.15
CA LYS A 134 -5.80 -23.44 12.13
C LYS A 134 -5.35 -24.80 12.67
N ARG A 135 -4.22 -24.86 13.38
CA ARG A 135 -3.71 -26.08 14.00
C ARG A 135 -4.69 -26.65 15.01
N GLN A 136 -5.18 -25.85 15.94
CA GLN A 136 -6.15 -26.26 16.94
C GLN A 136 -7.45 -26.80 16.30
N THR A 137 -7.94 -26.11 15.26
CA THR A 137 -9.14 -26.54 14.54
C THR A 137 -8.93 -27.91 13.83
N ILE A 138 -7.78 -28.13 13.21
CA ILE A 138 -7.46 -29.40 12.58
C ILE A 138 -7.35 -30.53 13.61
N GLU A 139 -6.69 -30.29 14.73
CA GLU A 139 -6.57 -31.25 15.83
C GLU A 139 -7.93 -31.61 16.41
N TYR A 140 -8.77 -30.61 16.67
CA TYR A 140 -10.14 -30.81 17.14
C TYR A 140 -10.97 -31.67 16.16
N ARG A 141 -10.94 -31.35 14.87
CA ARG A 141 -11.63 -32.14 13.83
C ARG A 141 -11.14 -33.56 13.77
N ARG A 142 -9.84 -33.81 13.86
CA ARG A 142 -9.26 -35.16 13.90
C ARG A 142 -9.73 -35.95 15.11
N LEU A 143 -9.82 -35.34 16.30
CA LEU A 143 -10.35 -35.95 17.49
C LEU A 143 -11.83 -36.31 17.35
N GLN A 144 -12.65 -35.45 16.77
CA GLN A 144 -14.06 -35.74 16.51
C GLN A 144 -14.23 -36.91 15.55
N HIS A 145 -13.48 -36.95 14.45
CA HIS A 145 -13.53 -38.05 13.51
C HIS A 145 -13.15 -39.40 14.17
N ARG A 146 -12.14 -39.43 15.03
CA ARG A 146 -11.76 -40.65 15.76
C ARG A 146 -12.87 -41.11 16.71
N LYS A 147 -13.59 -40.21 17.36
CA LYS A 147 -14.71 -40.55 18.26
C LYS A 147 -15.92 -41.12 17.51
N ILE A 148 -16.13 -40.69 16.27
CA ILE A 148 -17.26 -41.18 15.44
C ILE A 148 -16.91 -42.54 14.80
N ALA A 149 -15.62 -42.82 14.58
CA ALA A 149 -15.14 -44.08 13.96
C ALA A 149 -14.88 -45.20 14.98
N ALA A 150 -15.00 -44.92 16.27
CA ALA A 150 -14.90 -45.88 17.38
C ALA A 150 -16.28 -46.28 17.89
#